data_d07b79eeb2bfd4001985fd75186f0f7b
#
_entry.id   d07b79eeb2bfd4001985fd75186f0f7b
#
_cell.length_a   1.000
_cell.length_b   1.000
_cell.length_c   1.000
_cell.angle_alpha   90.00
_cell.angle_beta   90.00
_cell.angle_gamma   90.00
#
_symmetry.space_group_name_H-M   'P 1'
#
loop_
_entity.id
_entity.type
_entity.pdbx_description
1 polymer ?
#
loop_
_entity_poly.entity_id
_entity_poly.type
_entity_poly.pdbx_seq_one_letter_code
_entity_poly.pdbx_strand_id
1 'polypeptide(L)'
;MIGKLKVVIDSYGEDFIILDVHGVGYQVHCSARTLQALPARGEAATLSIETHVREDQIRLFGFTSDLEREWFRLLQTVQGVGVKVALAVLSTLKPSDLANAIALRDKAAISRTPGVGAKVAEAWAVEKGFLRA
;
A
#
# COMPACT_ATOMS: atom_id res chain seq x y z
N MET A 1 -5.78 13.87 11.06
CA MET A 1 -5.55 12.96 9.92
C MET A 1 -6.27 11.64 10.16
N ILE A 2 -6.73 11.03 9.07
CA ILE A 2 -7.44 9.75 9.15
C ILE A 2 -6.42 8.61 9.20
N GLY A 3 -6.44 7.83 10.28
CA GLY A 3 -5.52 6.70 10.47
C GLY A 3 -6.20 5.34 10.39
N LYS A 4 -7.51 5.28 10.57
CA LYS A 4 -8.29 4.05 10.52
C LYS A 4 -9.72 4.35 10.16
N LEU A 5 -10.33 3.48 9.35
CA LEU A 5 -11.76 3.54 9.05
C LEU A 5 -12.39 2.16 9.30
N LYS A 6 -13.44 2.15 10.13
CA LYS A 6 -14.26 0.96 10.39
C LYS A 6 -15.65 1.25 9.84
N VAL A 7 -15.96 0.67 8.72
CA VAL A 7 -17.09 1.12 7.89
C VAL A 7 -17.68 -0.01 7.05
N VAL A 8 -18.67 0.35 6.24
CA VAL A 8 -19.30 -0.56 5.30
C VAL A 8 -18.75 -0.31 3.90
N ILE A 9 -18.52 -1.38 3.15
CA ILE A 9 -18.07 -1.28 1.78
C ILE A 9 -19.25 -0.89 0.89
N ASP A 10 -19.15 0.28 0.23
CA ASP A 10 -20.18 0.76 -0.68
C ASP A 10 -20.00 0.17 -2.08
N SER A 11 -18.80 0.33 -2.64
CA SER A 11 -18.51 -0.11 -4.00
C SER A 11 -17.02 -0.25 -4.23
N TYR A 12 -16.66 -0.99 -5.29
CA TYR A 12 -15.28 -1.19 -5.72
C TYR A 12 -15.03 -0.46 -7.03
N GLY A 13 -13.88 0.19 -7.14
CA GLY A 13 -13.31 0.64 -8.38
C GLY A 13 -12.18 -0.27 -8.83
N GLU A 14 -11.45 0.15 -9.84
CA GLU A 14 -10.35 -0.64 -10.39
C GLU A 14 -9.17 -0.74 -9.41
N ASP A 15 -8.80 0.38 -8.80
CA ASP A 15 -7.70 0.47 -7.85
C ASP A 15 -8.09 1.18 -6.56
N PHE A 16 -9.38 1.27 -6.29
CA PHE A 16 -9.90 1.94 -5.10
C PHE A 16 -11.19 1.30 -4.62
N ILE A 17 -11.57 1.67 -3.43
CA ILE A 17 -12.84 1.27 -2.81
C ILE A 17 -13.53 2.53 -2.30
N ILE A 18 -14.85 2.56 -2.36
CA ILE A 18 -15.65 3.60 -1.72
C ILE A 18 -16.18 3.03 -0.41
N LEU A 19 -15.89 3.71 0.68
CA LEU A 19 -16.33 3.32 2.03
C LEU A 19 -17.42 4.27 2.49
N ASP A 20 -18.53 3.71 2.94
CA ASP A 20 -19.65 4.49 3.47
C ASP A 20 -19.47 4.69 4.98
N VAL A 21 -19.32 5.94 5.38
CA VAL A 21 -19.25 6.35 6.78
C VAL A 21 -20.41 7.29 7.05
N HIS A 22 -21.51 6.76 7.55
CA HIS A 22 -22.71 7.54 7.86
C HIS A 22 -23.20 8.35 6.67
N GLY A 23 -23.23 7.76 5.49
CA GLY A 23 -23.69 8.42 4.27
C GLY A 23 -22.63 9.19 3.50
N VAL A 24 -21.42 9.30 4.04
CA VAL A 24 -20.30 9.95 3.33
C VAL A 24 -19.43 8.87 2.70
N GLY A 25 -19.22 8.97 1.38
CA GLY A 25 -18.37 8.05 0.65
C GLY A 25 -16.91 8.50 0.63
N TYR A 26 -16.04 7.73 1.26
CA TYR A 26 -14.59 7.97 1.20
C TYR A 26 -13.97 7.12 0.12
N GLN A 27 -13.29 7.74 -0.82
CA GLN A 27 -12.52 7.02 -1.83
C GLN A 27 -11.15 6.69 -1.27
N VAL A 28 -10.83 5.39 -1.21
CA VAL A 28 -9.58 4.90 -0.63
C VAL A 28 -8.87 4.06 -1.68
N HIS A 29 -7.66 4.47 -2.04
CA HIS A 29 -6.83 3.71 -2.99
C HIS A 29 -6.17 2.55 -2.27
N CYS A 30 -6.13 1.39 -2.90
CA CYS A 30 -5.61 0.17 -2.31
C CYS A 30 -4.76 -0.61 -3.29
N SER A 31 -3.86 -1.45 -2.76
CA SER A 31 -3.16 -2.42 -3.58
C SER A 31 -4.15 -3.49 -4.07
N ALA A 32 -3.80 -4.18 -5.13
CA ALA A 32 -4.62 -5.28 -5.65
C ALA A 32 -4.82 -6.36 -4.57
N ARG A 33 -3.80 -6.64 -3.78
CA ARG A 33 -3.88 -7.62 -2.69
C ARG A 33 -4.89 -7.22 -1.64
N THR A 34 -4.91 -5.93 -1.25
CA THR A 34 -5.87 -5.42 -0.28
C THR A 34 -7.29 -5.56 -0.82
N LEU A 35 -7.51 -5.15 -2.06
CA LEU A 35 -8.86 -5.26 -2.67
C LEU A 35 -9.35 -6.71 -2.73
N GLN A 36 -8.47 -7.65 -3.01
CA GLN A 36 -8.83 -9.07 -3.06
C GLN A 36 -9.11 -9.66 -1.69
N ALA A 37 -8.51 -9.11 -0.65
CA ALA A 37 -8.66 -9.59 0.72
C ALA A 37 -9.88 -9.00 1.43
N LEU A 38 -10.47 -7.93 0.91
CA LEU A 38 -11.62 -7.28 1.52
C LEU A 38 -12.91 -8.05 1.27
N PRO A 39 -13.89 -7.94 2.21
CA PRO A 39 -15.16 -8.63 2.05
C PRO A 39 -16.02 -8.02 0.95
N ALA A 40 -17.17 -8.63 0.71
CA ALA A 40 -18.07 -8.22 -0.34
C ALA A 40 -18.73 -6.87 -0.05
N ARG A 41 -19.24 -6.25 -1.11
CA ARG A 41 -20.05 -5.03 -1.03
C ARG A 41 -21.17 -5.20 0.01
N GLY A 42 -21.35 -4.19 0.83
CA GLY A 42 -22.35 -4.17 1.88
C GLY A 42 -21.88 -4.72 3.21
N GLU A 43 -20.71 -5.35 3.26
CA GLU A 43 -20.15 -5.89 4.49
C GLU A 43 -19.26 -4.88 5.19
N ALA A 44 -19.09 -5.07 6.50
CA ALA A 44 -18.23 -4.22 7.31
C ALA A 44 -16.76 -4.55 7.09
N ALA A 45 -15.92 -3.53 7.11
CA ALA A 45 -14.48 -3.71 7.00
C ALA A 45 -13.75 -2.68 7.87
N THR A 46 -12.53 -3.03 8.29
CA THR A 46 -11.65 -2.10 9.01
C THR A 46 -10.37 -1.99 8.21
N LEU A 47 -9.97 -0.76 7.88
CA LEU A 47 -8.76 -0.50 7.13
C LEU A 47 -7.83 0.43 7.89
N SER A 48 -6.54 0.13 7.85
CA SER A 48 -5.51 1.07 8.27
C SER A 48 -5.32 2.08 7.14
N ILE A 49 -5.34 3.36 7.48
CA ILE A 49 -5.34 4.43 6.48
C ILE A 49 -4.06 5.24 6.55
N GLU A 50 -3.50 5.51 5.39
CA GLU A 50 -2.45 6.51 5.22
C GLU A 50 -3.05 7.69 4.48
N THR A 51 -2.92 8.89 5.03
CA THR A 51 -3.47 10.10 4.46
C THR A 51 -2.36 10.94 3.84
N HIS A 52 -2.49 11.26 2.56
CA HIS A 52 -1.59 12.17 1.86
C HIS A 52 -2.31 13.48 1.61
N VAL A 53 -1.78 14.56 2.20
CA VAL A 53 -2.32 15.90 2.03
C VAL A 53 -1.38 16.70 1.13
N ARG A 54 -1.92 17.22 0.03
CA ARG A 54 -1.21 18.12 -0.87
C ARG A 54 -2.01 19.40 -0.99
N GLU A 55 -1.46 20.43 -1.62
CA GLU A 55 -2.09 21.74 -1.72
C GLU A 55 -3.52 21.69 -2.27
N ASP A 56 -3.75 20.84 -3.25
CA ASP A 56 -4.98 20.79 -4.01
C ASP A 56 -5.82 19.52 -3.80
N GLN A 57 -5.34 18.59 -3.00
CA GLN A 57 -6.07 17.33 -2.79
C GLN A 57 -5.65 16.60 -1.52
N ILE A 58 -6.58 15.78 -1.03
CA ILE A 58 -6.33 14.83 0.04
C ILE A 58 -6.59 13.43 -0.56
N ARG A 59 -5.62 12.54 -0.45
CA ARG A 59 -5.76 11.17 -0.94
C ARG A 59 -5.62 10.19 0.22
N LEU A 60 -6.48 9.18 0.24
CA LEU A 60 -6.48 8.13 1.24
C LEU A 60 -5.99 6.83 0.62
N PHE A 61 -5.14 6.11 1.36
CA PHE A 61 -4.63 4.81 0.97
C PHE A 61 -4.96 3.82 2.08
N GLY A 62 -5.51 2.66 1.73
CA GLY A 62 -6.01 1.69 2.71
C GLY A 62 -5.27 0.36 2.65
N PHE A 63 -5.09 -0.22 3.83
CA PHE A 63 -4.37 -1.48 4.01
C PHE A 63 -5.11 -2.35 5.01
N THR A 64 -4.98 -3.66 4.87
CA THR A 64 -5.63 -4.61 5.78
C THR A 64 -4.93 -4.71 7.13
N SER A 65 -3.69 -4.23 7.22
CA SER A 65 -2.93 -4.26 8.46
C SER A 65 -2.07 -3.00 8.63
N ASP A 66 -1.73 -2.70 9.88
CA ASP A 66 -0.82 -1.59 10.19
C ASP A 66 0.58 -1.87 9.63
N LEU A 67 0.98 -3.13 9.57
CA LEU A 67 2.27 -3.54 9.02
C LEU A 67 2.39 -3.16 7.55
N GLU A 68 1.35 -3.44 6.75
CA GLU A 68 1.34 -3.04 5.34
C GLU A 68 1.42 -1.53 5.18
N ARG A 69 0.71 -0.79 6.03
CA ARG A 69 0.78 0.67 6.01
C ARG A 69 2.19 1.17 6.31
N GLU A 70 2.88 0.56 7.27
CA GLU A 70 4.26 0.92 7.57
C GLU A 70 5.19 0.64 6.40
N TRP A 71 5.01 -0.49 5.71
CA TRP A 71 5.78 -0.79 4.50
C TRP A 71 5.51 0.23 3.39
N PHE A 72 4.26 0.66 3.24
CA PHE A 72 3.92 1.69 2.27
C PHE A 72 4.69 2.98 2.54
N ARG A 73 4.79 3.39 3.79
CA ARG A 73 5.57 4.56 4.18
C ARG A 73 7.06 4.37 3.90
N LEU A 74 7.60 3.24 4.33
CA LEU A 74 9.02 2.94 4.16
C LEU A 74 9.44 2.89 2.69
N LEU A 75 8.65 2.27 1.85
CA LEU A 75 8.94 2.16 0.42
C LEU A 75 9.10 3.54 -0.22
N GLN A 76 8.32 4.52 0.22
CA GLN A 76 8.36 5.87 -0.33
C GLN A 76 9.57 6.69 0.15
N THR A 77 10.30 6.21 1.15
CA THR A 77 11.54 6.86 1.58
C THR A 77 12.69 6.58 0.62
N VAL A 78 12.53 5.61 -0.26
CA VAL A 78 13.56 5.26 -1.25
C VAL A 78 13.43 6.19 -2.46
N GLN A 79 14.55 6.73 -2.91
CA GLN A 79 14.57 7.59 -4.08
C GLN A 79 14.01 6.87 -5.30
N GLY A 80 13.11 7.53 -6.01
CA GLY A 80 12.47 6.98 -7.20
C GLY A 80 11.20 6.19 -6.91
N VAL A 81 10.80 6.06 -5.64
CA VAL A 81 9.60 5.32 -5.26
C VAL A 81 8.54 6.29 -4.76
N GLY A 82 7.51 6.48 -5.57
CA GLY A 82 6.32 7.24 -5.19
C GLY A 82 5.19 6.30 -4.78
N VAL A 83 4.01 6.88 -4.60
CA VAL A 83 2.79 6.15 -4.19
C VAL A 83 2.48 4.99 -5.14
N LYS A 84 2.49 5.25 -6.44
CA LYS A 84 2.11 4.26 -7.45
C LYS A 84 3.03 3.03 -7.41
N VAL A 85 4.33 3.25 -7.30
CA VAL A 85 5.32 2.17 -7.24
C VAL A 85 5.18 1.41 -5.92
N ALA A 86 5.00 2.12 -4.80
CA ALA A 86 4.82 1.48 -3.50
C ALA A 86 3.59 0.57 -3.49
N LEU A 87 2.46 1.02 -4.04
CA LEU A 87 1.26 0.19 -4.15
C LEU A 87 1.47 -1.00 -5.07
N ALA A 88 2.22 -0.82 -6.16
CA ALA A 88 2.53 -1.91 -7.08
C ALA A 88 3.36 -3.00 -6.40
N VAL A 89 4.34 -2.61 -5.59
CA VAL A 89 5.14 -3.56 -4.81
C VAL A 89 4.26 -4.35 -3.85
N LEU A 90 3.40 -3.66 -3.10
CA LEU A 90 2.51 -4.31 -2.13
C LEU A 90 1.41 -5.14 -2.81
N SER A 91 1.13 -4.90 -4.08
CA SER A 91 0.24 -5.74 -4.87
C SER A 91 0.90 -7.06 -5.29
N THR A 92 2.22 -7.07 -5.39
CA THR A 92 3.01 -8.20 -5.88
C THR A 92 3.60 -9.04 -4.75
N LEU A 93 4.09 -8.38 -3.70
CA LEU A 93 4.80 -9.03 -2.59
C LEU A 93 4.08 -8.80 -1.26
N LYS A 94 3.93 -9.86 -0.48
CA LYS A 94 3.47 -9.75 0.90
C LYS A 94 4.55 -9.06 1.74
N PRO A 95 4.20 -8.40 2.85
CA PRO A 95 5.19 -7.80 3.73
C PRO A 95 6.31 -8.76 4.16
N SER A 96 5.98 -10.02 4.47
CA SER A 96 6.98 -11.02 4.84
C SER A 96 7.93 -11.35 3.69
N ASP A 97 7.40 -11.50 2.48
CA ASP A 97 8.20 -11.78 1.29
C ASP A 97 9.10 -10.61 0.93
N LEU A 98 8.58 -9.39 1.09
CA LEU A 98 9.33 -8.16 0.85
C LEU A 98 10.48 -8.03 1.84
N ALA A 99 10.22 -8.27 3.13
CA ALA A 99 11.26 -8.23 4.16
C ALA A 99 12.37 -9.25 3.87
N ASN A 100 11.99 -10.46 3.47
CA ASN A 100 12.96 -11.50 3.11
C ASN A 100 13.78 -11.13 1.88
N ALA A 101 13.14 -10.59 0.84
CA ALA A 101 13.82 -10.17 -0.38
C ALA A 101 14.87 -9.09 -0.09
N ILE A 102 14.53 -8.12 0.76
CA ILE A 102 15.45 -7.04 1.13
C ILE A 102 16.59 -7.58 2.00
N ALA A 103 16.29 -8.42 2.99
CA ALA A 103 17.29 -9.02 3.88
C ALA A 103 18.29 -9.87 3.10
N LEU A 104 17.81 -10.60 2.09
CA LEU A 104 18.65 -11.45 1.25
C LEU A 104 19.23 -10.72 0.04
N ARG A 105 18.89 -9.44 -0.12
CA ARG A 105 19.28 -8.62 -1.28
C ARG A 105 18.86 -9.26 -2.60
N ASP A 106 17.67 -9.83 -2.62
CA ASP A 106 17.13 -10.52 -3.79
C ASP A 106 16.52 -9.49 -4.76
N LYS A 107 17.36 -8.94 -5.61
CA LYS A 107 16.97 -7.93 -6.59
C LYS A 107 15.94 -8.47 -7.58
N ALA A 108 16.03 -9.73 -7.93
CA ALA A 108 15.11 -10.36 -8.87
C ALA A 108 13.70 -10.40 -8.33
N ALA A 109 13.53 -10.72 -7.04
CA ALA A 109 12.21 -10.74 -6.40
C ALA A 109 11.55 -9.37 -6.43
N ILE A 110 12.32 -8.31 -6.14
CA ILE A 110 11.83 -6.93 -6.14
C ILE A 110 11.53 -6.48 -7.57
N SER A 111 12.39 -6.82 -8.51
CA SER A 111 12.25 -6.42 -9.92
C SER A 111 11.04 -7.03 -10.61
N ARG A 112 10.45 -8.07 -10.05
CA ARG A 112 9.23 -8.68 -10.60
C ARG A 112 8.02 -7.77 -10.50
N THR A 113 8.08 -6.76 -9.65
CA THR A 113 6.99 -5.78 -9.55
C THR A 113 6.97 -4.91 -10.81
N PRO A 114 5.83 -4.82 -11.51
CA PRO A 114 5.72 -3.94 -12.68
C PRO A 114 6.03 -2.49 -12.30
N GLY A 115 6.83 -1.83 -13.11
CA GLY A 115 7.23 -0.44 -12.88
C GLY A 115 8.44 -0.26 -12.00
N VAL A 116 8.99 -1.33 -11.42
CA VAL A 116 10.21 -1.27 -10.63
C VAL A 116 11.39 -1.69 -11.51
N GLY A 117 12.25 -0.74 -11.82
CA GLY A 117 13.44 -1.01 -12.61
C GLY A 117 14.57 -1.59 -11.77
N ALA A 118 15.59 -2.10 -12.43
CA ALA A 118 16.75 -2.70 -11.78
C ALA A 118 17.45 -1.74 -10.81
N LYS A 119 17.52 -0.45 -11.16
CA LYS A 119 18.15 0.55 -10.29
C LYS A 119 17.39 0.76 -8.99
N VAL A 120 16.06 0.78 -9.05
CA VAL A 120 15.22 0.93 -7.86
C VAL A 120 15.33 -0.31 -6.99
N ALA A 121 15.27 -1.50 -7.59
CA ALA A 121 15.42 -2.75 -6.87
C ALA A 121 16.79 -2.83 -6.18
N GLU A 122 17.83 -2.37 -6.85
CA GLU A 122 19.17 -2.33 -6.27
C GLU A 122 19.27 -1.36 -5.10
N ALA A 123 18.67 -0.17 -5.24
CA ALA A 123 18.63 0.81 -4.15
C ALA A 123 17.92 0.25 -2.92
N TRP A 124 16.80 -0.45 -3.11
CA TRP A 124 16.10 -1.08 -2.00
C TRP A 124 16.93 -2.17 -1.33
N ALA A 125 17.64 -2.96 -2.12
CA ALA A 125 18.43 -4.08 -1.58
C ALA A 125 19.56 -3.61 -0.67
N VAL A 126 20.07 -2.39 -0.88
CA VAL A 126 21.14 -1.81 -0.06
C VAL A 126 20.63 -0.81 0.97
N GLU A 127 19.36 -0.48 0.96
CA GLU A 127 18.76 0.49 1.87
C GLU A 127 18.61 -0.11 3.27
N LYS A 128 19.41 0.35 4.20
CA LYS A 128 19.46 -0.22 5.54
C LYS A 128 18.21 0.02 6.35
N GLY A 129 17.46 1.08 6.05
CA GLY A 129 16.23 1.40 6.77
C GLY A 129 15.19 0.30 6.71
N PHE A 130 15.12 -0.46 5.61
CA PHE A 130 14.16 -1.52 5.44
C PHE A 130 14.47 -2.76 6.29
N LEU A 131 15.72 -3.02 6.57
CA LEU A 131 16.14 -4.19 7.33
C LEU A 131 15.70 -4.13 8.79
N ARG A 132 15.28 -2.97 9.26
CA ARG A 132 14.87 -2.75 10.64
C ARG A 132 13.35 -2.71 10.82
N ALA A 133 12.63 -2.73 9.73
CA ALA A 133 11.17 -2.68 9.75
C ALA A 133 10.52 -4.08 9.97
#